data_efbee0e05e5ed1b0cb632646cdf10bf7
#
_entry.id   efbee0e05e5ed1b0cb632646cdf10bf7
#
_cell.length_a   1.000
_cell.length_b   1.000
_cell.length_c   1.000
_cell.angle_alpha   90.00
_cell.angle_beta   90.00
_cell.angle_gamma   90.00
#
_symmetry.space_group_name_H-M   'P 1'
#
loop_
_entity.id
_entity.type
_entity.pdbx_description
1 polymer ?
#
loop_
_entity_poly.entity_id
_entity_poly.type
_entity_poly.pdbx_seq_one_letter_code
_entity_poly.pdbx_strand_id
1 'polypeptide(L)'
;GIKHNLETGELTSDSLGTVTNVFVPGSVVKAATISSGWENGVLKGNQTLTDQPIVFQGSPAINSWYTLAYGSFPITAVEALEYSSNTYMVQIALKMMGQPYTPNMTLQVDQVDPAMKKLRSTFAEYGLGTSTGIDLPNESTGFIPKEYTVGNYLTNAFGQFDNYTPMQLAQYVATVANDGKRVSPHVVEGIYDNNDQGGLGQLKKAIETKELNQVHISAEDMALIKQGFYQVANGTSGLTTGKTVGRGASVPISAKTGTAETTVDGGKQAINTNVVAYAPSNNPKIAVAVVFPHNTNLQATVSHSITRDIINLYNQKHPMN
;
A
#
# COMPACT_ATOMS: atom_id res chain seq x y z
N GLY A 1 -2.86 -7.57 16.19
CA GLY A 1 -1.81 -8.42 15.64
C GLY A 1 -1.66 -9.75 16.37
N ILE A 2 -0.99 -10.67 15.74
CA ILE A 2 -0.62 -11.99 16.30
C ILE A 2 0.88 -12.16 16.06
N LYS A 3 1.60 -12.54 17.11
CA LYS A 3 3.01 -12.97 17.03
C LYS A 3 3.07 -14.49 17.05
N HIS A 4 3.88 -15.05 16.17
CA HIS A 4 4.20 -16.47 16.10
C HIS A 4 5.68 -16.66 16.54
N ASN A 5 5.87 -17.36 17.63
CA ASN A 5 7.21 -17.79 18.04
C ASN A 5 7.62 -19.00 17.18
N LEU A 6 8.60 -18.82 16.33
CA LEU A 6 9.04 -19.86 15.38
C LEU A 6 9.76 -21.03 16.06
N GLU A 7 10.32 -20.85 17.27
CA GLU A 7 11.00 -21.91 18.02
C GLU A 7 9.99 -22.79 18.79
N THR A 8 9.00 -22.16 19.44
CA THR A 8 8.02 -22.88 20.28
C THR A 8 6.72 -23.20 19.56
N GLY A 9 6.43 -22.55 18.42
CA GLY A 9 5.15 -22.63 17.73
C GLY A 9 4.02 -21.85 18.41
N GLU A 10 4.31 -21.14 19.49
CA GLU A 10 3.30 -20.41 20.27
C GLU A 10 2.78 -19.18 19.51
N LEU A 11 1.45 -18.99 19.56
CA LEU A 11 0.78 -17.80 19.06
C LEU A 11 0.36 -16.89 20.22
N THR A 12 0.82 -15.65 20.20
CA THR A 12 0.48 -14.65 21.23
C THR A 12 -0.18 -13.42 20.59
N SER A 13 -1.07 -12.77 21.36
CA SER A 13 -1.69 -11.52 20.92
C SER A 13 -0.67 -10.38 20.89
N ASP A 14 -0.73 -9.56 19.86
CA ASP A 14 0.04 -8.31 19.70
C ASP A 14 -0.94 -7.16 19.43
N SER A 15 -1.66 -6.75 20.48
CA SER A 15 -2.78 -5.81 20.38
C SER A 15 -2.37 -4.45 19.77
N LEU A 16 -1.18 -3.95 20.10
CA LEU A 16 -0.65 -2.67 19.58
C LEU A 16 0.27 -2.83 18.37
N GLY A 17 0.66 -4.05 17.99
CA GLY A 17 1.59 -4.28 16.89
C GLY A 17 1.13 -3.69 15.55
N THR A 18 -0.17 -3.52 15.36
CA THR A 18 -0.73 -2.89 14.16
C THR A 18 -0.47 -1.38 14.06
N VAL A 19 -0.19 -0.72 15.18
CA VAL A 19 0.10 0.73 15.25
C VAL A 19 1.56 1.02 15.63
N THR A 20 2.30 0.03 16.12
CA THR A 20 3.69 0.22 16.60
C THR A 20 4.74 -0.43 15.71
N ASN A 21 4.45 -1.61 15.12
CA ASN A 21 5.41 -2.34 14.31
C ASN A 21 5.41 -1.85 12.87
N VAL A 22 6.58 -1.72 12.28
CA VAL A 22 6.77 -1.22 10.92
C VAL A 22 7.34 -2.30 10.01
N PHE A 23 6.88 -2.33 8.77
CA PHE A 23 7.27 -3.33 7.78
C PHE A 23 7.48 -2.70 6.41
N VAL A 24 8.38 -3.28 5.62
CA VAL A 24 8.54 -2.91 4.21
C VAL A 24 7.23 -3.24 3.48
N PRO A 25 6.55 -2.25 2.88
CA PRO A 25 5.21 -2.42 2.33
C PRO A 25 5.21 -3.17 0.99
N GLY A 26 6.26 -3.06 0.20
CA GLY A 26 6.30 -3.52 -1.17
C GLY A 26 5.27 -2.79 -2.06
N SER A 27 4.85 -3.45 -3.10
CA SER A 27 4.02 -2.89 -4.17
C SER A 27 2.65 -2.33 -3.75
N VAL A 28 2.22 -2.49 -2.49
CA VAL A 28 0.91 -1.93 -2.06
C VAL A 28 0.86 -0.41 -2.15
N VAL A 29 2.01 0.29 -2.05
CA VAL A 29 2.09 1.77 -2.07
C VAL A 29 2.10 2.39 -3.47
N LYS A 30 2.09 1.60 -4.54
CA LYS A 30 2.27 2.07 -5.93
C LYS A 30 1.23 3.10 -6.38
N ALA A 31 0.01 3.07 -5.84
CA ALA A 31 -0.97 4.11 -6.17
C ALA A 31 -0.51 5.49 -5.66
N ALA A 32 0.13 5.57 -4.48
CA ALA A 32 0.69 6.83 -3.99
C ALA A 32 1.84 7.32 -4.90
N THR A 33 2.63 6.41 -5.48
CA THR A 33 3.68 6.77 -6.45
C THR A 33 3.08 7.33 -7.75
N ILE A 34 2.03 6.70 -8.28
CA ILE A 34 1.30 7.20 -9.45
C ILE A 34 0.72 8.58 -9.16
N SER A 35 0.07 8.75 -7.99
CA SER A 35 -0.45 10.04 -7.53
C SER A 35 0.63 11.11 -7.47
N SER A 36 1.82 10.77 -6.97
CA SER A 36 2.96 11.68 -6.95
C SER A 36 3.38 12.11 -8.36
N GLY A 37 3.27 11.21 -9.34
CA GLY A 37 3.50 11.54 -10.75
C GLY A 37 2.50 12.55 -11.30
N TRP A 38 1.22 12.42 -11.00
CA TRP A 38 0.19 13.37 -11.40
C TRP A 38 0.32 14.72 -10.68
N GLU A 39 0.46 14.71 -9.37
CA GLU A 39 0.61 15.90 -8.55
C GLU A 39 1.80 16.77 -8.97
N ASN A 40 2.91 16.14 -9.37
CA ASN A 40 4.10 16.83 -9.82
C ASN A 40 4.14 17.07 -11.36
N GLY A 41 3.05 16.79 -12.07
CA GLY A 41 2.90 17.07 -13.51
C GLY A 41 3.78 16.23 -14.43
N VAL A 42 4.37 15.12 -13.93
CA VAL A 42 5.25 14.25 -14.73
C VAL A 42 4.51 13.05 -15.34
N LEU A 43 3.28 12.83 -14.92
CA LEU A 43 2.33 11.84 -15.45
C LEU A 43 1.01 12.54 -15.77
N LYS A 44 0.25 12.03 -16.75
CA LYS A 44 -1.06 12.61 -17.14
C LYS A 44 -2.09 11.52 -17.34
N GLY A 45 -3.18 11.54 -16.56
CA GLY A 45 -4.29 10.60 -16.66
C GLY A 45 -3.78 9.14 -16.78
N ASN A 46 -4.41 8.34 -17.62
CA ASN A 46 -4.01 6.94 -17.85
C ASN A 46 -2.85 6.82 -18.86
N GLN A 47 -1.77 7.57 -18.66
CA GLN A 47 -0.64 7.64 -19.58
C GLN A 47 0.00 6.27 -19.82
N THR A 48 0.27 5.96 -21.09
CA THR A 48 1.03 4.77 -21.49
C THR A 48 2.53 5.05 -21.44
N LEU A 49 3.29 4.16 -20.81
CA LEU A 49 4.74 4.09 -20.84
C LEU A 49 5.17 2.70 -21.34
N THR A 50 6.33 2.61 -21.98
CA THR A 50 6.93 1.30 -22.30
C THR A 50 7.44 0.68 -21.01
N ASP A 51 6.85 -0.45 -20.59
CA ASP A 51 7.37 -1.24 -19.50
C ASP A 51 8.53 -2.10 -20.00
N GLN A 52 9.71 -1.87 -19.47
CA GLN A 52 10.96 -2.44 -19.95
C GLN A 52 11.98 -2.51 -18.81
N PRO A 53 13.00 -3.36 -18.89
CA PRO A 53 14.12 -3.30 -17.97
C PRO A 53 14.71 -1.90 -17.89
N ILE A 54 14.89 -1.38 -16.69
CA ILE A 54 15.57 -0.10 -16.46
C ILE A 54 17.03 -0.39 -16.17
N VAL A 55 17.90 0.00 -17.10
CA VAL A 55 19.33 -0.27 -17.06
C VAL A 55 20.09 1.03 -16.88
N PHE A 56 20.88 1.14 -15.83
CA PHE A 56 21.80 2.24 -15.59
C PHE A 56 23.23 1.79 -15.80
N GLN A 57 24.12 2.71 -16.17
CA GLN A 57 25.54 2.42 -16.32
C GLN A 57 26.13 1.89 -14.98
N GLY A 58 26.69 0.69 -15.01
CA GLY A 58 27.39 0.09 -13.87
C GLY A 58 26.46 -0.46 -12.75
N SER A 59 25.16 -0.59 -13.01
CA SER A 59 24.20 -1.13 -12.03
C SER A 59 23.41 -2.30 -12.59
N PRO A 60 22.95 -3.24 -11.73
CA PRO A 60 21.99 -4.25 -12.15
C PRO A 60 20.68 -3.62 -12.68
N ALA A 61 20.05 -4.29 -13.65
CA ALA A 61 18.76 -3.84 -14.17
C ALA A 61 17.64 -3.95 -13.13
N ILE A 62 16.77 -2.93 -13.08
CA ILE A 62 15.51 -3.00 -12.34
C ILE A 62 14.45 -3.58 -13.30
N ASN A 63 13.74 -4.62 -12.84
CA ASN A 63 12.75 -5.33 -13.64
C ASN A 63 11.39 -5.37 -12.93
N SER A 64 10.33 -5.44 -13.72
CA SER A 64 9.06 -5.98 -13.27
C SER A 64 9.13 -7.52 -13.32
N TRP A 65 8.38 -8.22 -12.47
CA TRP A 65 8.46 -9.67 -12.31
C TRP A 65 8.23 -10.46 -13.62
N TYR A 66 7.53 -9.89 -14.56
CA TYR A 66 7.18 -10.49 -15.85
C TYR A 66 8.09 -10.05 -17.01
N THR A 67 8.89 -8.99 -16.86
CA THR A 67 9.61 -8.36 -17.99
C THR A 67 10.59 -9.32 -18.65
N LEU A 68 11.26 -10.17 -17.88
CA LEU A 68 12.20 -11.17 -18.41
C LEU A 68 11.51 -12.26 -19.23
N ALA A 69 10.24 -12.58 -18.93
CA ALA A 69 9.49 -13.62 -19.62
C ALA A 69 8.74 -13.10 -20.85
N TYR A 70 8.24 -11.86 -20.79
CA TYR A 70 7.34 -11.30 -21.83
C TYR A 70 7.98 -10.17 -22.64
N GLY A 71 9.19 -9.74 -22.27
CA GLY A 71 9.88 -8.61 -22.93
C GLY A 71 9.26 -7.26 -22.59
N SER A 72 9.56 -6.26 -23.42
CA SER A 72 9.10 -4.90 -23.25
C SER A 72 7.84 -4.64 -24.06
N PHE A 73 6.83 -4.02 -23.43
CA PHE A 73 5.57 -3.64 -24.07
C PHE A 73 4.94 -2.42 -23.40
N PRO A 74 4.05 -1.69 -24.11
CA PRO A 74 3.39 -0.53 -23.54
C PRO A 74 2.34 -0.95 -22.52
N ILE A 75 2.28 -0.25 -21.37
CA ILE A 75 1.23 -0.38 -20.36
C ILE A 75 0.76 0.99 -19.89
N THR A 76 -0.49 1.09 -19.49
CA THR A 76 -1.11 2.27 -18.90
C THR A 76 -0.86 2.34 -17.39
N ALA A 77 -1.20 3.47 -16.74
CA ALA A 77 -1.15 3.61 -15.28
C ALA A 77 -2.04 2.58 -14.56
N VAL A 78 -3.23 2.30 -15.11
CA VAL A 78 -4.16 1.28 -14.60
C VAL A 78 -3.54 -0.11 -14.68
N GLU A 79 -2.97 -0.49 -15.83
CA GLU A 79 -2.29 -1.77 -16.02
C GLU A 79 -1.03 -1.88 -15.17
N ALA A 80 -0.31 -0.77 -14.92
CA ALA A 80 0.83 -0.75 -14.02
C ALA A 80 0.46 -1.11 -12.56
N LEU A 81 -0.76 -0.77 -12.12
CA LEU A 81 -1.30 -1.23 -10.84
C LEU A 81 -1.73 -2.70 -10.91
N GLU A 82 -2.45 -3.12 -11.94
CA GLU A 82 -2.93 -4.49 -12.14
C GLU A 82 -1.77 -5.50 -12.18
N TYR A 83 -0.77 -5.22 -13.01
CA TYR A 83 0.41 -6.06 -13.22
C TYR A 83 1.50 -5.85 -12.16
N SER A 84 1.30 -4.83 -11.33
CA SER A 84 2.27 -4.46 -10.29
C SER A 84 3.67 -4.11 -10.86
N SER A 85 3.72 -3.31 -11.94
CA SER A 85 4.97 -2.92 -12.58
C SER A 85 5.88 -2.11 -11.63
N ASN A 86 7.14 -2.54 -11.48
CA ASN A 86 8.17 -1.77 -10.80
C ASN A 86 8.74 -0.69 -11.71
N THR A 87 8.96 -1.05 -12.97
CA THR A 87 9.65 -0.20 -13.96
C THR A 87 8.81 1.00 -14.37
N TYR A 88 7.47 0.89 -14.35
CA TYR A 88 6.58 2.04 -14.51
C TYR A 88 6.79 3.05 -13.37
N MET A 89 6.86 2.58 -12.11
CA MET A 89 7.08 3.42 -10.92
C MET A 89 8.47 4.08 -10.95
N VAL A 90 9.50 3.35 -11.36
CA VAL A 90 10.86 3.90 -11.52
C VAL A 90 10.89 4.98 -12.58
N GLN A 91 10.17 4.81 -13.69
CA GLN A 91 10.08 5.86 -14.73
C GLN A 91 9.40 7.14 -14.22
N ILE A 92 8.37 7.02 -13.35
CA ILE A 92 7.78 8.18 -12.66
C ILE A 92 8.83 8.85 -11.78
N ALA A 93 9.54 8.08 -10.95
CA ALA A 93 10.58 8.61 -10.07
C ALA A 93 11.69 9.33 -10.86
N LEU A 94 12.16 8.76 -11.95
CA LEU A 94 13.15 9.39 -12.83
C LEU A 94 12.63 10.72 -13.44
N LYS A 95 11.38 10.75 -13.90
CA LYS A 95 10.75 11.98 -14.39
C LYS A 95 10.65 13.05 -13.29
N MET A 96 10.37 12.67 -12.02
CA MET A 96 10.35 13.60 -10.90
C MET A 96 11.73 14.18 -10.58
N MET A 97 12.82 13.46 -10.91
CA MET A 97 14.18 13.98 -10.87
C MET A 97 14.53 14.86 -12.09
N GLY A 98 13.62 15.04 -13.05
CA GLY A 98 13.89 15.72 -14.32
C GLY A 98 14.76 14.91 -15.30
N GLN A 99 14.88 13.59 -15.10
CA GLN A 99 15.73 12.68 -15.87
C GLN A 99 14.89 11.53 -16.47
N PRO A 100 14.06 11.78 -17.51
CA PRO A 100 13.32 10.72 -18.18
C PRO A 100 14.26 9.59 -18.62
N TYR A 101 13.80 8.35 -18.45
CA TYR A 101 14.62 7.17 -18.72
C TYR A 101 15.10 7.09 -20.16
N THR A 102 16.40 6.84 -20.31
CA THR A 102 17.04 6.38 -21.55
C THR A 102 17.96 5.20 -21.22
N PRO A 103 18.05 4.16 -22.09
CA PRO A 103 18.87 2.98 -21.81
C PRO A 103 20.34 3.34 -21.51
N ASN A 104 20.92 2.70 -20.51
CA ASN A 104 22.30 2.90 -20.05
C ASN A 104 22.64 4.33 -19.59
N MET A 105 21.64 5.13 -19.21
CA MET A 105 21.90 6.47 -18.70
C MET A 105 22.70 6.46 -17.41
N THR A 106 23.48 7.52 -17.20
CA THR A 106 24.11 7.82 -15.91
C THR A 106 23.17 8.68 -15.07
N LEU A 107 22.95 8.31 -13.82
CA LEU A 107 22.08 9.07 -12.93
C LEU A 107 22.81 10.29 -12.34
N GLN A 108 22.17 11.46 -12.42
CA GLN A 108 22.59 12.66 -11.71
C GLN A 108 21.91 12.64 -10.34
N VAL A 109 22.69 12.78 -9.28
CA VAL A 109 22.20 12.57 -7.90
C VAL A 109 21.74 13.85 -7.20
N ASP A 110 22.03 15.02 -7.72
CA ASP A 110 21.70 16.33 -7.16
C ASP A 110 20.19 16.58 -7.03
N GLN A 111 19.36 15.90 -7.80
CA GLN A 111 17.90 16.01 -7.77
C GLN A 111 17.20 14.96 -6.91
N VAL A 112 17.94 14.05 -6.24
CA VAL A 112 17.37 12.97 -5.44
C VAL A 112 16.61 13.53 -4.23
N ASP A 113 17.21 14.45 -3.48
CA ASP A 113 16.58 15.02 -2.28
C ASP A 113 15.26 15.77 -2.57
N PRO A 114 15.20 16.69 -3.55
CA PRO A 114 13.93 17.32 -3.94
C PRO A 114 12.88 16.29 -4.39
N ALA A 115 13.28 15.28 -5.16
CA ALA A 115 12.36 14.26 -5.67
C ALA A 115 11.85 13.32 -4.56
N MET A 116 12.72 12.88 -3.63
CA MET A 116 12.32 12.07 -2.47
C MET A 116 11.36 12.84 -1.57
N LYS A 117 11.60 14.14 -1.32
CA LYS A 117 10.69 14.99 -0.53
C LYS A 117 9.30 15.07 -1.17
N LYS A 118 9.22 15.25 -2.48
CA LYS A 118 7.95 15.26 -3.23
C LYS A 118 7.24 13.92 -3.13
N LEU A 119 7.94 12.80 -3.35
CA LEU A 119 7.39 11.46 -3.24
C LEU A 119 6.81 11.20 -1.84
N ARG A 120 7.58 11.51 -0.80
CA ARG A 120 7.16 11.33 0.60
C ARG A 120 6.04 12.29 1.01
N SER A 121 5.98 13.50 0.43
CA SER A 121 4.87 14.43 0.64
C SER A 121 3.55 13.83 0.18
N THR A 122 3.49 13.33 -1.04
CA THR A 122 2.30 12.65 -1.56
C THR A 122 1.97 11.39 -0.75
N PHE A 123 2.98 10.61 -0.34
CA PHE A 123 2.78 9.44 0.53
C PHE A 123 2.12 9.83 1.86
N ALA A 124 2.55 10.94 2.47
CA ALA A 124 1.98 11.46 3.72
C ALA A 124 0.52 11.88 3.58
N GLU A 125 0.08 12.34 2.40
CA GLU A 125 -1.33 12.65 2.13
C GLU A 125 -2.24 11.43 2.26
N TYR A 126 -1.70 10.25 1.98
CA TYR A 126 -2.36 8.97 2.18
C TYR A 126 -2.21 8.39 3.61
N GLY A 127 -1.43 9.03 4.47
CA GLY A 127 -1.13 8.56 5.83
C GLY A 127 0.15 7.73 5.96
N LEU A 128 0.92 7.57 4.87
CA LEU A 128 2.18 6.83 4.88
C LEU A 128 3.32 7.71 5.38
N GLY A 129 4.03 7.29 6.44
CA GLY A 129 5.13 8.04 7.02
C GLY A 129 4.71 9.21 7.91
N THR A 130 3.45 9.26 8.33
CA THR A 130 2.90 10.29 9.23
C THR A 130 1.93 9.65 10.24
N SER A 131 1.52 10.39 11.27
CA SER A 131 0.49 9.92 12.21
C SER A 131 -0.83 9.66 11.49
N THR A 132 -1.50 8.55 11.82
CA THR A 132 -2.86 8.27 11.38
C THR A 132 -3.88 9.05 12.20
N GLY A 133 -3.49 9.49 13.41
CA GLY A 133 -4.36 10.17 14.35
C GLY A 133 -5.29 9.24 15.11
N ILE A 134 -4.99 7.92 15.13
CA ILE A 134 -5.75 6.96 15.93
C ILE A 134 -5.62 7.26 17.43
N ASP A 135 -6.68 7.05 18.18
CA ASP A 135 -6.76 7.26 19.63
C ASP A 135 -6.14 6.12 20.46
N LEU A 136 -5.06 5.51 19.93
CA LEU A 136 -4.26 4.50 20.63
C LEU A 136 -2.90 5.06 21.04
N PRO A 137 -2.31 4.60 22.16
CA PRO A 137 -1.02 5.07 22.61
C PRO A 137 0.14 4.52 21.74
N ASN A 138 1.25 5.27 21.73
CA ASN A 138 2.52 4.85 21.13
C ASN A 138 2.45 4.56 19.62
N GLU A 139 1.57 5.26 18.89
CA GLU A 139 1.52 5.16 17.43
C GLU A 139 2.89 5.47 16.82
N SER A 140 3.38 4.59 15.95
CA SER A 140 4.56 4.83 15.14
C SER A 140 4.19 5.56 13.84
N THR A 141 4.98 6.57 13.49
CA THR A 141 4.84 7.28 12.20
C THR A 141 5.57 6.59 11.05
N GLY A 142 6.01 5.34 11.23
CA GLY A 142 6.80 4.60 10.25
C GLY A 142 8.31 4.71 10.53
N PHE A 143 9.10 3.91 9.81
CA PHE A 143 10.56 4.05 9.77
C PHE A 143 10.94 4.70 8.44
N ILE A 144 11.30 5.97 8.51
CA ILE A 144 11.60 6.84 7.36
C ILE A 144 13.07 7.27 7.44
N PRO A 145 14.00 6.54 6.81
CA PRO A 145 15.42 6.86 6.87
C PRO A 145 15.72 8.27 6.36
N LYS A 146 16.56 9.00 7.07
CA LYS A 146 16.99 10.36 6.69
C LYS A 146 18.10 10.33 5.65
N GLU A 147 18.93 9.30 5.70
CA GLU A 147 20.03 9.07 4.76
C GLU A 147 19.61 8.02 3.74
N TYR A 148 19.83 8.29 2.48
CA TYR A 148 19.49 7.40 1.38
C TYR A 148 20.30 7.71 0.13
N THR A 149 20.42 6.71 -0.71
CA THR A 149 21.05 6.80 -2.04
C THR A 149 19.99 7.04 -3.12
N VAL A 150 20.43 7.33 -4.35
CA VAL A 150 19.55 7.33 -5.52
C VAL A 150 18.86 5.97 -5.71
N GLY A 151 19.55 4.87 -5.43
CA GLY A 151 18.98 3.52 -5.48
C GLY A 151 17.83 3.36 -4.48
N ASN A 152 17.99 3.84 -3.24
CA ASN A 152 16.92 3.84 -2.24
C ASN A 152 15.72 4.68 -2.68
N TYR A 153 15.94 5.85 -3.29
CA TYR A 153 14.86 6.66 -3.85
C TYR A 153 14.07 5.91 -4.92
N LEU A 154 14.76 5.29 -5.89
CA LEU A 154 14.12 4.55 -6.96
C LEU A 154 13.35 3.33 -6.44
N THR A 155 13.91 2.60 -5.46
CA THR A 155 13.24 1.44 -4.87
C THR A 155 12.10 1.84 -3.95
N ASN A 156 12.14 3.03 -3.33
CA ASN A 156 11.02 3.56 -2.56
C ASN A 156 9.77 3.80 -3.41
N ALA A 157 9.94 4.12 -4.69
CA ALA A 157 8.82 4.30 -5.61
C ALA A 157 7.96 3.03 -5.80
N PHE A 158 8.48 1.84 -5.50
CA PHE A 158 7.71 0.60 -5.49
C PHE A 158 7.70 -0.11 -4.12
N GLY A 159 8.01 0.65 -3.04
CA GLY A 159 7.79 0.23 -1.65
C GLY A 159 8.89 -0.63 -1.05
N GLN A 160 10.15 -0.52 -1.49
CA GLN A 160 11.27 -1.31 -0.99
C GLN A 160 12.27 -0.50 -0.14
N PHE A 161 11.83 0.57 0.53
CA PHE A 161 12.73 1.37 1.36
C PHE A 161 12.09 1.88 2.64
N ASP A 162 11.12 2.83 2.58
CA ASP A 162 10.41 3.31 3.77
C ASP A 162 9.50 2.21 4.33
N ASN A 163 9.37 2.14 5.67
CA ASN A 163 8.58 1.11 6.34
C ASN A 163 7.36 1.74 7.03
N TYR A 164 6.22 1.08 6.96
CA TYR A 164 4.95 1.58 7.49
C TYR A 164 4.28 0.58 8.41
N THR A 165 3.42 1.09 9.30
CA THR A 165 2.61 0.24 10.15
C THR A 165 1.41 -0.34 9.38
N PRO A 166 0.85 -1.48 9.79
CA PRO A 166 -0.40 -1.98 9.24
C PRO A 166 -1.55 -0.96 9.32
N MET A 167 -1.60 -0.13 10.37
CA MET A 167 -2.61 0.93 10.50
C MET A 167 -2.43 2.03 9.44
N GLN A 168 -1.20 2.45 9.16
CA GLN A 168 -0.92 3.38 8.07
C GLN A 168 -1.35 2.81 6.71
N LEU A 169 -1.10 1.52 6.45
CA LEU A 169 -1.55 0.85 5.23
C LEU A 169 -3.09 0.73 5.17
N ALA A 170 -3.75 0.51 6.31
CA ALA A 170 -5.22 0.50 6.37
C ALA A 170 -5.80 1.89 6.10
N GLN A 171 -5.22 2.95 6.68
CA GLN A 171 -5.63 4.33 6.41
C GLN A 171 -5.38 4.71 4.94
N TYR A 172 -4.24 4.30 4.37
CA TYR A 172 -3.93 4.52 2.96
C TYR A 172 -5.02 3.95 2.04
N VAL A 173 -5.39 2.68 2.22
CA VAL A 173 -6.41 2.07 1.35
C VAL A 173 -7.81 2.60 1.66
N ALA A 174 -8.10 2.98 2.91
CA ALA A 174 -9.34 3.67 3.26
C ALA A 174 -9.44 5.04 2.57
N THR A 175 -8.31 5.77 2.46
CA THR A 175 -8.23 7.05 1.74
C THR A 175 -8.52 6.86 0.24
N VAL A 176 -7.98 5.80 -0.39
CA VAL A 176 -8.33 5.45 -1.78
C VAL A 176 -9.82 5.13 -1.91
N ALA A 177 -10.37 4.30 -1.01
CA ALA A 177 -11.78 3.92 -0.99
C ALA A 177 -12.72 5.13 -0.83
N ASN A 178 -12.29 6.14 -0.08
CA ASN A 178 -13.01 7.37 0.27
C ASN A 178 -12.66 8.55 -0.68
N ASP A 179 -12.37 8.25 -1.94
CA ASP A 179 -12.12 9.23 -3.00
C ASP A 179 -11.04 10.27 -2.65
N GLY A 180 -9.99 9.83 -1.95
CA GLY A 180 -8.85 10.65 -1.54
C GLY A 180 -9.04 11.40 -0.22
N LYS A 181 -10.19 11.30 0.42
CA LYS A 181 -10.44 11.90 1.73
C LYS A 181 -9.82 11.05 2.84
N ARG A 182 -8.77 11.55 3.49
CA ARG A 182 -8.12 10.90 4.62
C ARG A 182 -8.79 11.31 5.93
N VAL A 183 -9.19 10.30 6.71
CA VAL A 183 -9.85 10.49 8.01
C VAL A 183 -9.03 9.87 9.14
N SER A 184 -9.15 10.42 10.34
CA SER A 184 -8.55 9.85 11.55
C SER A 184 -9.34 8.61 11.99
N PRO A 185 -8.73 7.42 12.05
CA PRO A 185 -9.38 6.27 12.64
C PRO A 185 -9.52 6.46 14.17
N HIS A 186 -10.53 5.84 14.77
CA HIS A 186 -10.70 5.83 16.22
C HIS A 186 -11.33 4.50 16.66
N VAL A 187 -11.00 4.08 17.88
CA VAL A 187 -11.57 2.89 18.53
C VAL A 187 -12.58 3.24 19.61
N VAL A 188 -12.59 4.50 20.06
CA VAL A 188 -13.57 5.03 21.01
C VAL A 188 -14.74 5.63 20.24
N GLU A 189 -15.94 5.09 20.40
CA GLU A 189 -17.15 5.61 19.74
C GLU A 189 -17.84 6.68 20.58
N GLY A 190 -17.74 6.59 21.92
CA GLY A 190 -18.41 7.54 22.81
C GLY A 190 -17.98 7.40 24.25
N ILE A 191 -18.25 8.45 25.02
CA ILE A 191 -18.10 8.50 26.48
C ILE A 191 -19.49 8.55 27.09
N TYR A 192 -19.75 7.63 28.03
CA TYR A 192 -21.05 7.45 28.65
C TYR A 192 -20.97 7.70 30.16
N ASP A 193 -22.10 8.02 30.76
CA ASP A 193 -22.25 8.00 32.22
C ASP A 193 -22.13 6.59 32.76
N ASN A 194 -21.82 6.52 34.04
CA ASN A 194 -21.94 5.27 34.80
C ASN A 194 -23.44 4.88 34.95
N ASN A 195 -23.74 3.62 34.79
CA ASN A 195 -25.05 3.07 35.06
C ASN A 195 -24.94 2.15 36.28
N ASP A 196 -25.56 2.53 37.43
CA ASP A 196 -25.50 1.78 38.68
C ASP A 196 -26.09 0.37 38.59
N GLN A 197 -26.87 0.09 37.54
CA GLN A 197 -27.44 -1.23 37.22
C GLN A 197 -26.56 -2.09 36.29
N GLY A 198 -25.38 -1.59 35.92
CA GLY A 198 -24.48 -2.21 34.94
C GLY A 198 -24.80 -1.81 33.50
N GLY A 199 -23.75 -1.75 32.69
CA GLY A 199 -23.84 -1.32 31.29
C GLY A 199 -23.57 0.18 31.06
N LEU A 200 -23.87 0.67 29.84
CA LEU A 200 -23.65 2.07 29.48
C LEU A 200 -24.83 2.93 29.96
N GLY A 201 -24.51 4.06 30.60
CA GLY A 201 -25.46 5.09 30.95
C GLY A 201 -25.78 6.03 29.79
N GLN A 202 -26.14 7.28 30.10
CA GLN A 202 -26.41 8.28 29.07
C GLN A 202 -25.15 8.66 28.31
N LEU A 203 -25.24 8.78 26.99
CA LEU A 203 -24.13 9.28 26.15
C LEU A 203 -23.80 10.72 26.52
N LYS A 204 -22.56 10.96 27.01
CA LYS A 204 -22.03 12.29 27.31
C LYS A 204 -21.37 12.95 26.12
N LYS A 205 -20.62 12.17 25.34
CA LYS A 205 -19.85 12.67 24.20
C LYS A 205 -19.70 11.58 23.16
N ALA A 206 -20.19 11.83 21.94
CA ALA A 206 -19.85 11.04 20.77
C ALA A 206 -18.44 11.44 20.27
N ILE A 207 -17.68 10.48 19.77
CA ILE A 207 -16.43 10.75 19.05
C ILE A 207 -16.76 10.74 17.57
N GLU A 208 -16.55 11.88 16.95
CA GLU A 208 -16.81 12.06 15.51
C GLU A 208 -15.55 11.77 14.68
N THR A 209 -15.75 11.25 13.48
CA THR A 209 -14.68 11.07 12.51
C THR A 209 -14.12 12.43 12.08
N LYS A 210 -12.80 12.62 12.22
CA LYS A 210 -12.11 13.84 11.82
C LYS A 210 -11.48 13.67 10.45
N GLU A 211 -11.82 14.57 9.51
CA GLU A 211 -11.10 14.70 8.26
C GLU A 211 -9.72 15.32 8.51
N LEU A 212 -8.67 14.70 7.98
CA LEU A 212 -7.28 15.14 8.13
C LEU A 212 -6.82 15.95 6.93
N ASN A 213 -7.06 15.44 5.72
CA ASN A 213 -6.77 16.11 4.44
C ASN A 213 -7.48 15.41 3.27
N GLN A 214 -7.44 16.08 2.13
CA GLN A 214 -7.79 15.54 0.81
C GLN A 214 -6.49 15.35 0.02
N VAL A 215 -6.33 14.21 -0.66
CA VAL A 215 -5.21 13.96 -1.59
C VAL A 215 -5.30 14.91 -2.79
N HIS A 216 -4.19 15.51 -3.19
CA HIS A 216 -4.13 16.55 -4.23
C HIS A 216 -4.04 15.99 -5.67
N ILE A 217 -4.96 15.10 -6.03
CA ILE A 217 -5.14 14.64 -7.41
C ILE A 217 -6.59 14.88 -7.86
N SER A 218 -6.84 14.84 -9.17
CA SER A 218 -8.19 14.98 -9.70
C SER A 218 -9.08 13.78 -9.35
N ALA A 219 -10.42 13.99 -9.40
CA ALA A 219 -11.37 12.89 -9.23
C ALA A 219 -11.21 11.82 -10.33
N GLU A 220 -10.88 12.24 -11.54
CA GLU A 220 -10.62 11.37 -12.69
C GLU A 220 -9.37 10.51 -12.45
N ASP A 221 -8.30 11.07 -11.91
CA ASP A 221 -7.08 10.33 -11.58
C ASP A 221 -7.32 9.35 -10.42
N MET A 222 -8.10 9.74 -9.39
CA MET A 222 -8.51 8.83 -8.31
C MET A 222 -9.37 7.68 -8.86
N ALA A 223 -10.23 7.92 -9.83
CA ALA A 223 -11.01 6.88 -10.48
C ALA A 223 -10.12 5.86 -11.21
N LEU A 224 -9.00 6.30 -11.83
CA LEU A 224 -8.01 5.41 -12.43
C LEU A 224 -7.31 4.52 -11.39
N ILE A 225 -6.98 5.06 -10.20
CA ILE A 225 -6.46 4.23 -9.09
C ILE A 225 -7.47 3.17 -8.68
N LYS A 226 -8.74 3.57 -8.47
CA LYS A 226 -9.82 2.64 -8.08
C LYS A 226 -10.04 1.57 -9.15
N GLN A 227 -9.97 1.94 -10.43
CA GLN A 227 -10.02 0.99 -11.55
C GLN A 227 -8.86 0.00 -11.50
N GLY A 228 -7.62 0.48 -11.29
CA GLY A 228 -6.44 -0.38 -11.16
C GLY A 228 -6.58 -1.37 -10.00
N PHE A 229 -7.05 -0.90 -8.83
CA PHE A 229 -7.30 -1.75 -7.66
C PHE A 229 -8.40 -2.80 -7.92
N TYR A 230 -9.44 -2.42 -8.65
CA TYR A 230 -10.47 -3.36 -9.09
C TYR A 230 -9.87 -4.45 -10.00
N GLN A 231 -9.06 -4.07 -10.99
CA GLN A 231 -8.44 -5.00 -11.93
C GLN A 231 -7.44 -5.94 -11.25
N VAL A 232 -6.72 -5.51 -10.21
CA VAL A 232 -5.84 -6.39 -9.42
C VAL A 232 -6.57 -7.63 -8.92
N ALA A 233 -7.80 -7.50 -8.43
CA ALA A 233 -8.56 -8.63 -7.87
C ALA A 233 -9.49 -9.31 -8.89
N ASN A 234 -9.95 -8.59 -9.94
CA ASN A 234 -10.99 -9.03 -10.85
C ASN A 234 -10.55 -9.10 -12.32
N GLY A 235 -9.33 -8.66 -12.65
CA GLY A 235 -8.80 -8.68 -14.01
C GLY A 235 -8.63 -10.09 -14.57
N THR A 236 -8.68 -10.20 -15.90
CA THR A 236 -8.60 -11.46 -16.61
C THR A 236 -7.24 -11.72 -17.26
N SER A 237 -6.36 -10.71 -17.30
CA SER A 237 -5.01 -10.81 -17.85
C SER A 237 -4.19 -11.93 -17.18
N GLY A 238 -3.30 -12.57 -17.92
CA GLY A 238 -2.30 -13.49 -17.36
C GLY A 238 -1.38 -12.84 -16.33
N LEU A 239 -1.25 -11.50 -16.38
CA LEU A 239 -0.38 -10.70 -15.51
C LEU A 239 -1.10 -10.14 -14.27
N THR A 240 -2.42 -10.34 -14.14
CA THR A 240 -3.20 -9.89 -12.96
C THR A 240 -2.68 -10.53 -11.68
N THR A 241 -2.29 -9.71 -10.69
CA THR A 241 -1.51 -10.16 -9.52
C THR A 241 -2.35 -10.61 -8.32
N GLY A 242 -3.61 -10.20 -8.22
CA GLY A 242 -4.45 -10.42 -7.04
C GLY A 242 -5.69 -11.28 -7.28
N LYS A 243 -5.76 -12.10 -8.34
CA LYS A 243 -6.93 -12.96 -8.64
C LYS A 243 -7.36 -13.84 -7.46
N THR A 244 -6.40 -14.27 -6.64
CA THR A 244 -6.67 -15.09 -5.45
C THR A 244 -7.33 -14.31 -4.31
N VAL A 245 -7.24 -12.98 -4.30
CA VAL A 245 -7.99 -12.11 -3.38
C VAL A 245 -9.47 -12.05 -3.80
N GLY A 246 -9.73 -11.88 -5.11
CA GLY A 246 -11.10 -11.76 -5.64
C GLY A 246 -11.85 -13.08 -5.76
N ARG A 247 -11.12 -14.18 -6.04
CA ARG A 247 -11.76 -15.50 -6.26
C ARG A 247 -12.43 -16.02 -4.99
N GLY A 248 -13.74 -16.24 -5.03
CA GLY A 248 -14.54 -16.69 -3.90
C GLY A 248 -14.90 -15.58 -2.91
N ALA A 249 -14.71 -14.33 -3.28
CA ALA A 249 -15.24 -13.19 -2.52
C ALA A 249 -16.76 -13.11 -2.62
N SER A 250 -17.41 -12.80 -1.50
CA SER A 250 -18.87 -12.65 -1.42
C SER A 250 -19.38 -11.33 -2.00
N VAL A 251 -18.49 -10.36 -2.17
CA VAL A 251 -18.73 -9.06 -2.81
C VAL A 251 -17.51 -8.68 -3.64
N PRO A 252 -17.63 -7.82 -4.68
CA PRO A 252 -16.46 -7.38 -5.43
C PRO A 252 -15.43 -6.67 -4.53
N ILE A 253 -14.18 -7.12 -4.59
CA ILE A 253 -13.05 -6.55 -3.85
C ILE A 253 -12.18 -5.73 -4.79
N SER A 254 -11.77 -4.54 -4.35
CA SER A 254 -10.67 -3.78 -4.94
C SER A 254 -9.44 -3.92 -4.04
N ALA A 255 -8.28 -4.25 -4.61
CA ALA A 255 -7.10 -4.57 -3.83
C ALA A 255 -5.79 -4.14 -4.51
N LYS A 256 -4.72 -4.07 -3.72
CA LYS A 256 -3.35 -4.07 -4.23
C LYS A 256 -2.53 -5.06 -3.42
N THR A 257 -1.85 -5.95 -4.13
CA THR A 257 -0.92 -6.93 -3.54
C THR A 257 0.49 -6.36 -3.47
N GLY A 258 1.27 -6.81 -2.51
CA GLY A 258 2.66 -6.44 -2.34
C GLY A 258 3.49 -7.61 -1.86
N THR A 259 4.67 -7.76 -2.45
CA THR A 259 5.73 -8.63 -1.96
C THR A 259 6.94 -7.76 -1.73
N ALA A 260 7.50 -7.81 -0.53
CA ALA A 260 8.71 -7.08 -0.19
C ALA A 260 9.79 -8.06 0.25
N GLU A 261 10.97 -7.93 -0.32
CA GLU A 261 12.13 -8.72 0.08
C GLU A 261 12.60 -8.29 1.47
N THR A 262 12.93 -9.27 2.31
CA THR A 262 13.44 -9.08 3.66
C THR A 262 14.35 -10.25 4.03
N THR A 263 14.92 -10.21 5.22
CA THR A 263 15.72 -11.30 5.78
C THR A 263 15.26 -11.64 7.18
N VAL A 264 15.45 -12.89 7.58
CA VAL A 264 15.30 -13.36 8.95
C VAL A 264 16.67 -13.67 9.55
N ASP A 265 16.69 -14.07 10.81
CA ASP A 265 17.92 -14.41 11.54
C ASP A 265 18.83 -15.35 10.75
N GLY A 266 20.14 -15.07 10.81
CA GLY A 266 21.14 -15.77 10.01
C GLY A 266 21.23 -15.32 8.54
N GLY A 267 20.57 -14.23 8.15
CA GLY A 267 20.62 -13.68 6.78
C GLY A 267 19.83 -14.50 5.75
N LYS A 268 18.96 -15.41 6.21
CA LYS A 268 18.09 -16.19 5.33
C LYS A 268 17.06 -15.30 4.64
N GLN A 269 16.93 -15.46 3.33
CA GLN A 269 15.95 -14.73 2.52
C GLN A 269 14.52 -15.00 2.97
N ALA A 270 13.73 -13.96 3.08
CA ALA A 270 12.31 -14.01 3.41
C ALA A 270 11.57 -12.91 2.65
N ILE A 271 10.24 -12.95 2.69
CA ILE A 271 9.38 -11.93 2.11
C ILE A 271 8.32 -11.48 3.09
N ASN A 272 7.92 -10.22 3.01
CA ASN A 272 6.64 -9.77 3.53
C ASN A 272 5.61 -9.89 2.42
N THR A 273 4.52 -10.61 2.66
CA THR A 273 3.38 -10.66 1.74
C THR A 273 2.26 -9.77 2.29
N ASN A 274 1.98 -8.70 1.57
CA ASN A 274 1.06 -7.66 2.01
C ASN A 274 -0.11 -7.53 1.05
N VAL A 275 -1.28 -7.22 1.57
CA VAL A 275 -2.47 -6.86 0.79
C VAL A 275 -3.15 -5.68 1.45
N VAL A 276 -3.50 -4.69 0.65
CA VAL A 276 -4.46 -3.64 1.02
C VAL A 276 -5.69 -3.79 0.14
N ALA A 277 -6.88 -3.68 0.72
CA ALA A 277 -8.12 -3.92 0.02
C ALA A 277 -9.29 -3.13 0.62
N TYR A 278 -10.31 -2.89 -0.19
CA TYR A 278 -11.60 -2.41 0.28
C TYR A 278 -12.74 -3.13 -0.45
N ALA A 279 -13.91 -3.15 0.18
CA ALA A 279 -15.09 -3.82 -0.34
C ALA A 279 -16.40 -3.18 0.18
N PRO A 280 -17.50 -3.26 -0.59
CA PRO A 280 -17.57 -3.55 -2.02
C PRO A 280 -16.81 -2.52 -2.86
N SER A 281 -16.38 -2.89 -4.07
CA SER A 281 -15.58 -2.01 -4.94
C SER A 281 -16.28 -0.70 -5.30
N ASN A 282 -17.60 -0.72 -5.46
CA ASN A 282 -18.43 0.42 -5.91
C ASN A 282 -19.03 1.26 -4.76
N ASN A 283 -19.15 0.68 -3.56
CA ASN A 283 -19.69 1.34 -2.37
C ASN A 283 -18.96 0.85 -1.12
N PRO A 284 -17.71 1.27 -0.90
CA PRO A 284 -16.85 0.72 0.16
C PRO A 284 -17.48 0.83 1.55
N LYS A 285 -17.46 -0.29 2.29
CA LYS A 285 -17.93 -0.39 3.69
C LYS A 285 -16.82 -0.84 4.64
N ILE A 286 -15.80 -1.49 4.10
CA ILE A 286 -14.64 -1.95 4.86
C ILE A 286 -13.36 -1.71 4.07
N ALA A 287 -12.31 -1.28 4.77
CA ALA A 287 -10.93 -1.25 4.29
C ALA A 287 -10.07 -2.17 5.17
N VAL A 288 -9.19 -2.92 4.55
CA VAL A 288 -8.37 -3.95 5.20
C VAL A 288 -6.92 -3.83 4.76
N ALA A 289 -5.99 -3.90 5.70
CA ALA A 289 -4.58 -4.14 5.41
C ALA A 289 -4.14 -5.41 6.12
N VAL A 290 -3.56 -6.33 5.37
CA VAL A 290 -2.96 -7.57 5.88
C VAL A 290 -1.46 -7.51 5.62
N VAL A 291 -0.68 -7.61 6.68
CA VAL A 291 0.79 -7.71 6.63
C VAL A 291 1.17 -9.08 7.20
N PHE A 292 1.78 -9.91 6.37
CA PHE A 292 2.32 -11.21 6.78
C PHE A 292 3.84 -11.20 6.59
N PRO A 293 4.60 -10.80 7.61
CA PRO A 293 6.02 -10.54 7.50
C PRO A 293 6.86 -11.81 7.63
N HIS A 294 8.11 -11.70 7.16
CA HIS A 294 9.19 -12.67 7.38
C HIS A 294 8.87 -14.10 6.94
N ASN A 295 8.09 -14.24 5.86
CA ASN A 295 7.76 -15.54 5.31
C ASN A 295 8.95 -16.12 4.55
N THR A 296 9.45 -17.28 4.99
CA THR A 296 10.55 -17.99 4.34
C THR A 296 10.11 -18.82 3.14
N ASN A 297 8.80 -19.02 2.95
CA ASN A 297 8.25 -19.54 1.70
C ASN A 297 8.06 -18.37 0.73
N LEU A 298 9.00 -18.19 -0.20
CA LEU A 298 9.04 -17.07 -1.15
C LEU A 298 7.90 -17.09 -2.20
N GLN A 299 7.07 -18.15 -2.23
CA GLN A 299 5.90 -18.28 -3.11
C GLN A 299 4.57 -18.15 -2.35
N ALA A 300 4.62 -17.80 -1.05
CA ALA A 300 3.41 -17.74 -0.24
C ALA A 300 2.50 -16.58 -0.65
N THR A 301 1.20 -16.86 -0.67
CA THR A 301 0.12 -15.90 -0.94
C THR A 301 -0.95 -15.92 0.16
N VAL A 302 -0.56 -16.35 1.37
CA VAL A 302 -1.50 -16.51 2.50
C VAL A 302 -2.24 -15.20 2.85
N SER A 303 -1.59 -14.05 2.69
CA SER A 303 -2.22 -12.74 2.88
C SER A 303 -3.43 -12.50 1.96
N HIS A 304 -3.45 -13.11 0.76
CA HIS A 304 -4.58 -13.01 -0.18
C HIS A 304 -5.83 -13.69 0.36
N SER A 305 -5.70 -14.93 0.84
CA SER A 305 -6.83 -15.67 1.43
C SER A 305 -7.30 -15.03 2.73
N ILE A 306 -6.39 -14.62 3.60
CA ILE A 306 -6.73 -13.90 4.85
C ILE A 306 -7.55 -12.65 4.54
N THR A 307 -7.13 -11.84 3.57
CA THR A 307 -7.86 -10.61 3.17
C THR A 307 -9.28 -10.94 2.71
N ARG A 308 -9.44 -11.89 1.80
CA ARG A 308 -10.74 -12.33 1.30
C ARG A 308 -11.62 -12.86 2.44
N ASP A 309 -11.07 -13.69 3.31
CA ASP A 309 -11.83 -14.35 4.36
C ASP A 309 -12.29 -13.34 5.43
N ILE A 310 -11.46 -12.32 5.75
CA ILE A 310 -11.88 -11.19 6.60
C ILE A 310 -13.08 -10.46 5.98
N ILE A 311 -13.02 -10.14 4.68
CA ILE A 311 -14.09 -9.43 3.98
C ILE A 311 -15.36 -10.28 3.92
N ASN A 312 -15.24 -11.59 3.63
CA ASN A 312 -16.38 -12.51 3.61
C ASN A 312 -17.05 -12.65 4.99
N LEU A 313 -16.26 -12.79 6.07
CA LEU A 313 -16.76 -12.86 7.44
C LEU A 313 -17.43 -11.54 7.87
N TYR A 314 -16.86 -10.40 7.47
CA TYR A 314 -17.47 -9.10 7.72
C TYR A 314 -18.82 -8.98 7.00
N ASN A 315 -18.87 -9.34 5.70
CA ASN A 315 -20.10 -9.31 4.92
C ASN A 315 -21.18 -10.26 5.48
N GLN A 316 -20.78 -11.40 6.03
CA GLN A 316 -21.72 -12.32 6.69
C GLN A 316 -22.36 -11.71 7.93
N LYS A 317 -21.61 -10.93 8.73
CA LYS A 317 -22.09 -10.27 9.95
C LYS A 317 -22.77 -8.93 9.67
N HIS A 318 -22.31 -8.22 8.68
CA HIS A 318 -22.74 -6.88 8.29
C HIS A 318 -22.96 -6.85 6.75
N PRO A 319 -24.11 -7.30 6.26
CA PRO A 319 -24.36 -7.41 4.82
C PRO A 319 -24.07 -6.10 4.06
N MET A 320 -23.22 -6.18 3.05
CA MET A 320 -22.74 -5.06 2.24
C MET A 320 -23.42 -5.08 0.86
N ASN A 321 -24.71 -4.82 0.82
CA ASN A 321 -25.50 -4.77 -0.41
C ASN A 321 -25.29 -3.44 -1.16
#